data_12720b9caf11be629b46f88268d71258
#
_entry.id   12720b9caf11be629b46f88268d71258
#
_cell.length_a   1.000
_cell.length_b   1.000
_cell.length_c   1.000
_cell.angle_alpha   90.00
_cell.angle_beta   90.00
_cell.angle_gamma   90.00
#
_symmetry.space_group_name_H-M   'P 1'
#
loop_
_entity.id
_entity.type
_entity.pdbx_description
1 polymer ?
#
loop_
_entity_poly.entity_id
_entity_poly.type
_entity_poly.pdbx_seq_one_letter_code
_entity_poly.pdbx_strand_id
1 'polypeptide(L)'
;GDVYKRQVFVSGFTIRRDCALEFESEKFDSSLLYQMYLLAETCYKYPAAYSRVIITQAIEGGTPFFGSSESEKAIYTPGTITIDNSINFMAWYIKLQDYIAKEHNDDSNKILMLNQSKYSYPVLEIQRNKGIKVFREYARRLKEMGYAQSFYFYIYYYALIVLGAKNCRFIIKTLKHIIGHRPQL
;
A
#
# COMPACT_ATOMS: atom_id res chain seq x y z
N GLY A 1 -11.55 -3.87 -12.44
CA GLY A 1 -11.47 -5.06 -11.57
C GLY A 1 -10.07 -5.38 -11.08
N ASP A 2 -8.99 -4.92 -11.76
CA ASP A 2 -7.63 -5.39 -11.45
C ASP A 2 -6.91 -4.60 -10.34
N VAL A 3 -7.38 -3.42 -9.98
CA VAL A 3 -6.74 -2.61 -8.93
C VAL A 3 -6.92 -3.26 -7.55
N TYR A 4 -8.08 -3.86 -7.30
CA TYR A 4 -8.36 -4.53 -6.01
C TYR A 4 -7.69 -5.90 -5.87
N LYS A 5 -7.34 -6.57 -6.95
CA LYS A 5 -6.63 -7.85 -6.91
C LYS A 5 -5.18 -7.74 -6.45
N ARG A 6 -4.65 -6.52 -6.34
CA ARG A 6 -3.25 -6.24 -5.95
C ARG A 6 -3.11 -5.68 -4.55
N GLN A 7 -4.22 -5.49 -3.83
CA GLN A 7 -4.19 -5.09 -2.44
C GLN A 7 -4.24 -6.32 -1.56
N VAL A 8 -3.22 -6.51 -0.75
CA VAL A 8 -3.22 -7.55 0.28
C VAL A 8 -3.75 -6.92 1.57
N PHE A 9 -4.91 -7.37 2.00
CA PHE A 9 -5.43 -7.03 3.32
C PHE A 9 -4.94 -8.06 4.33
N VAL A 10 -4.65 -7.63 5.54
CA VAL A 10 -4.24 -8.52 6.64
C VAL A 10 -5.26 -9.66 6.86
N SER A 11 -6.55 -9.37 6.67
CA SER A 11 -7.63 -10.35 6.73
C SER A 11 -7.84 -11.14 5.43
N GLY A 12 -7.05 -10.87 4.38
CA GLY A 12 -7.19 -11.50 3.07
C GLY A 12 -6.37 -12.78 2.88
N PHE A 13 -5.62 -13.21 3.89
CA PHE A 13 -4.82 -14.42 3.83
C PHE A 13 -4.83 -15.17 5.16
N THR A 14 -4.51 -16.44 5.10
CA THR A 14 -4.32 -17.31 6.26
C THR A 14 -3.02 -18.07 6.09
N ILE A 15 -2.21 -18.12 7.14
CA ILE A 15 -0.94 -18.83 7.18
C ILE A 15 -1.04 -19.95 8.22
N ARG A 16 -0.51 -21.12 7.93
CA ARG A 16 -0.34 -22.15 8.94
C ARG A 16 0.64 -21.66 9.99
N ARG A 17 0.27 -21.81 11.26
CA ARG A 17 1.06 -21.30 12.38
C ARG A 17 2.47 -21.90 12.42
N ASP A 18 2.61 -23.22 12.21
CA ASP A 18 3.89 -23.90 12.21
C ASP A 18 4.83 -23.37 11.11
N CYS A 19 4.30 -23.11 9.90
CA CYS A 19 5.07 -22.49 8.83
C CYS A 19 5.48 -21.04 9.15
N ALA A 20 4.59 -20.26 9.75
CA ALA A 20 4.89 -18.87 10.10
C ALA A 20 5.96 -18.75 11.20
N LEU A 21 5.94 -19.64 12.20
CA LEU A 21 6.90 -19.65 13.30
C LEU A 21 8.35 -19.91 12.84
N GLU A 22 8.55 -20.56 11.70
CA GLU A 22 9.89 -20.77 11.15
C GLU A 22 10.56 -19.46 10.70
N PHE A 23 9.75 -18.41 10.42
CA PHE A 23 10.21 -17.11 9.95
C PHE A 23 10.04 -16.01 11.00
N GLU A 24 9.77 -16.40 12.27
CA GLU A 24 9.69 -15.44 13.36
C GLU A 24 10.99 -14.65 13.47
N SER A 25 10.89 -13.32 13.47
CA SER A 25 12.03 -12.42 13.43
C SER A 25 11.65 -11.03 13.90
N GLU A 26 12.58 -10.33 14.53
CA GLU A 26 12.41 -8.92 14.91
C GLU A 26 12.62 -7.93 13.74
N LYS A 27 13.02 -8.41 12.55
CA LYS A 27 13.41 -7.55 11.40
C LYS A 27 12.34 -6.56 10.98
N PHE A 28 11.06 -6.92 11.10
CA PHE A 28 9.92 -6.12 10.69
C PHE A 28 8.96 -5.82 11.85
N ASP A 29 9.40 -6.04 13.08
CA ASP A 29 8.73 -5.54 14.26
C ASP A 29 8.60 -4.02 14.17
N SER A 30 7.56 -3.46 14.79
CA SER A 30 7.25 -2.04 14.70
C SER A 30 6.78 -1.55 13.30
N SER A 31 6.88 -2.37 12.26
CA SER A 31 6.26 -2.07 10.97
C SER A 31 4.83 -2.62 10.93
N LEU A 32 3.95 -1.96 10.20
CA LEU A 32 2.60 -2.47 9.94
C LEU A 32 2.61 -3.63 8.91
N LEU A 33 3.79 -4.16 8.57
CA LEU A 33 3.99 -5.11 7.47
C LEU A 33 4.55 -6.46 7.94
N TYR A 34 4.61 -6.70 9.25
CA TYR A 34 5.12 -7.96 9.78
C TYR A 34 4.38 -9.19 9.22
N GLN A 35 3.05 -9.12 9.13
CA GLN A 35 2.25 -10.19 8.56
C GLN A 35 2.52 -10.39 7.06
N MET A 36 2.85 -9.31 6.34
CA MET A 36 3.24 -9.38 4.93
C MET A 36 4.60 -10.04 4.76
N TYR A 37 5.53 -9.76 5.67
CA TYR A 37 6.81 -10.44 5.73
C TYR A 37 6.63 -11.95 5.93
N LEU A 38 5.86 -12.36 6.95
CA LEU A 38 5.58 -13.78 7.21
C LEU A 38 4.90 -14.47 6.01
N LEU A 39 3.94 -13.78 5.37
CA LEU A 39 3.28 -14.30 4.18
C LEU A 39 4.28 -14.51 3.04
N ALA A 40 5.14 -13.53 2.76
CA ALA A 40 6.11 -13.62 1.69
C ALA A 40 7.07 -14.79 1.91
N GLU A 41 7.70 -14.87 3.08
CA GLU A 41 8.62 -15.97 3.43
C GLU A 41 7.95 -17.35 3.31
N THR A 42 6.72 -17.44 3.85
CA THR A 42 5.96 -18.70 3.78
C THR A 42 5.66 -19.09 2.33
N CYS A 43 5.28 -18.14 1.46
CA CYS A 43 4.98 -18.41 0.06
C CYS A 43 6.21 -18.81 -0.76
N TYR A 44 7.40 -18.34 -0.40
CA TYR A 44 8.63 -18.77 -1.06
C TYR A 44 9.02 -20.21 -0.69
N LYS A 45 8.73 -20.65 0.51
CA LYS A 45 9.10 -21.99 1.00
C LYS A 45 8.01 -23.05 0.80
N TYR A 46 6.75 -22.66 0.90
CA TYR A 46 5.61 -23.58 0.92
C TYR A 46 4.61 -23.26 -0.19
N PRO A 47 3.88 -24.26 -0.70
CA PRO A 47 2.84 -24.02 -1.68
C PRO A 47 1.71 -23.19 -1.09
N ALA A 48 1.21 -22.23 -1.88
CA ALA A 48 0.08 -21.38 -1.56
C ALA A 48 -1.11 -21.70 -2.46
N ALA A 49 -2.33 -21.55 -1.94
CA ALA A 49 -3.56 -21.71 -2.68
C ALA A 49 -4.38 -20.41 -2.66
N TYR A 50 -4.97 -20.08 -3.79
CA TYR A 50 -5.90 -18.96 -3.89
C TYR A 50 -7.35 -19.45 -3.77
N SER A 51 -8.10 -18.87 -2.82
CA SER A 51 -9.53 -19.10 -2.69
C SER A 51 -10.32 -18.03 -3.43
N ARG A 52 -11.32 -18.47 -4.23
CA ARG A 52 -12.29 -17.56 -4.85
C ARG A 52 -13.52 -17.30 -3.98
N VAL A 53 -13.63 -18.00 -2.86
CA VAL A 53 -14.71 -17.81 -1.90
C VAL A 53 -14.46 -16.52 -1.13
N ILE A 54 -15.47 -15.66 -1.05
CA ILE A 54 -15.41 -14.44 -0.23
C ILE A 54 -15.51 -14.88 1.23
N ILE A 55 -14.41 -14.77 1.96
CA ILE A 55 -14.30 -15.13 3.38
C ILE A 55 -14.30 -13.92 4.31
N THR A 56 -14.03 -12.73 3.77
CA THR A 56 -14.02 -11.47 4.53
C THR A 56 -14.69 -10.37 3.73
N GLN A 57 -15.39 -9.48 4.43
CA GLN A 57 -16.02 -8.30 3.85
C GLN A 57 -15.59 -7.06 4.61
N ALA A 58 -15.11 -6.03 3.88
CA ALA A 58 -14.79 -4.74 4.48
C ALA A 58 -16.08 -4.02 4.90
N ILE A 59 -16.06 -3.43 6.09
CA ILE A 59 -17.13 -2.56 6.59
C ILE A 59 -16.70 -1.12 6.36
N GLU A 60 -17.55 -0.33 5.70
CA GLU A 60 -17.31 1.09 5.51
C GLU A 60 -17.37 1.85 6.84
N GLY A 61 -16.54 2.90 6.97
CA GLY A 61 -16.55 3.80 8.13
C GLY A 61 -15.84 3.27 9.37
N GLY A 62 -15.18 2.12 9.30
CA GLY A 62 -14.34 1.62 10.38
C GLY A 62 -13.15 2.54 10.66
N THR A 63 -12.88 2.85 11.92
CA THR A 63 -11.68 3.60 12.32
C THR A 63 -10.44 2.73 12.08
N PRO A 64 -9.40 3.24 11.40
CA PRO A 64 -8.16 2.48 11.23
C PRO A 64 -7.55 2.09 12.59
N PHE A 65 -7.32 0.81 12.79
CA PHE A 65 -6.76 0.27 14.05
C PHE A 65 -5.31 -0.14 13.83
N PHE A 66 -4.41 0.85 13.83
CA PHE A 66 -2.96 0.64 13.73
C PHE A 66 -2.22 1.62 14.65
N GLY A 67 -0.95 1.33 14.93
CA GLY A 67 -0.09 2.17 15.75
C GLY A 67 -0.42 2.09 17.25
N SER A 68 -1.14 1.05 17.69
CA SER A 68 -1.59 0.91 19.08
C SER A 68 -0.69 0.02 19.93
N SER A 69 0.13 -0.84 19.31
CA SER A 69 1.10 -1.66 20.05
C SER A 69 2.25 -0.80 20.56
N GLU A 70 2.91 -1.25 21.63
CA GLU A 70 4.06 -0.51 22.21
C GLU A 70 5.19 -0.30 21.17
N SER A 71 5.46 -1.29 20.34
CA SER A 71 6.47 -1.21 19.30
C SER A 71 6.10 -0.23 18.16
N GLU A 72 4.81 -0.07 17.87
CA GLU A 72 4.33 0.81 16.80
C GLU A 72 4.17 2.27 17.25
N LYS A 73 3.88 2.54 18.54
CA LYS A 73 3.66 3.88 19.09
C LYS A 73 4.87 4.82 18.89
N ALA A 74 6.07 4.27 18.82
CA ALA A 74 7.28 5.05 18.58
C ALA A 74 7.38 5.56 17.12
N ILE A 75 6.67 4.92 16.18
CA ILE A 75 6.78 5.19 14.74
C ILE A 75 5.49 5.77 14.18
N TYR A 76 4.34 5.34 14.70
CA TYR A 76 3.01 5.70 14.17
C TYR A 76 2.18 6.45 15.21
N THR A 77 1.48 7.48 14.76
CA THR A 77 0.38 8.09 15.52
C THR A 77 -0.86 7.20 15.37
N PRO A 78 -1.42 6.65 16.48
CA PRO A 78 -2.51 5.69 16.40
C PRO A 78 -3.74 6.22 15.65
N GLY A 79 -4.33 5.37 14.81
CA GLY A 79 -5.60 5.62 14.14
C GLY A 79 -5.65 6.82 13.19
N THR A 80 -4.52 7.43 12.83
CA THR A 80 -4.49 8.62 11.98
C THR A 80 -3.66 8.41 10.71
N ILE A 81 -4.09 8.99 9.61
CA ILE A 81 -3.34 8.99 8.34
C ILE A 81 -2.58 10.31 8.24
N THR A 82 -1.47 10.47 8.97
CA THR A 82 -0.57 11.64 8.85
C THR A 82 0.38 11.47 7.66
N ILE A 83 1.14 12.54 7.32
CA ILE A 83 2.24 12.43 6.34
C ILE A 83 3.26 11.41 6.85
N ASP A 84 3.66 11.54 8.12
CA ASP A 84 4.69 10.69 8.71
C ASP A 84 4.27 9.23 8.75
N ASN A 85 3.04 8.93 9.20
CA ASN A 85 2.51 7.57 9.15
C ASN A 85 2.53 7.00 7.73
N SER A 86 2.10 7.79 6.73
CA SER A 86 2.07 7.37 5.33
C SER A 86 3.47 7.14 4.76
N ILE A 87 4.42 8.00 5.09
CA ILE A 87 5.81 7.87 4.65
C ILE A 87 6.50 6.70 5.34
N ASN A 88 6.29 6.53 6.65
CA ASN A 88 6.84 5.40 7.40
C ASN A 88 6.32 4.07 6.85
N PHE A 89 5.01 3.98 6.57
CA PHE A 89 4.44 2.81 5.91
C PHE A 89 5.10 2.52 4.56
N MET A 90 5.27 3.53 3.71
CA MET A 90 5.92 3.38 2.40
C MET A 90 7.39 3.01 2.51
N ALA A 91 8.11 3.57 3.48
CA ALA A 91 9.51 3.23 3.74
C ALA A 91 9.66 1.76 4.13
N TRP A 92 8.82 1.28 5.05
CA TRP A 92 8.81 -0.13 5.44
C TRP A 92 8.39 -1.06 4.29
N TYR A 93 7.44 -0.61 3.46
CA TYR A 93 7.03 -1.36 2.29
C TYR A 93 8.19 -1.55 1.29
N ILE A 94 8.94 -0.48 0.99
CA ILE A 94 10.12 -0.54 0.13
C ILE A 94 11.18 -1.45 0.75
N LYS A 95 11.45 -1.29 2.07
CA LYS A 95 12.41 -2.12 2.80
C LYS A 95 12.03 -3.61 2.77
N LEU A 96 10.75 -3.94 2.88
CA LEU A 96 10.27 -5.31 2.77
C LEU A 96 10.50 -5.87 1.37
N GLN A 97 10.19 -5.10 0.33
CA GLN A 97 10.43 -5.53 -1.05
C GLN A 97 11.91 -5.75 -1.35
N ASP A 98 12.78 -4.84 -0.91
CA ASP A 98 14.23 -4.97 -1.08
C ASP A 98 14.78 -6.18 -0.32
N TYR A 99 14.27 -6.43 0.87
CA TYR A 99 14.62 -7.60 1.66
C TYR A 99 14.25 -8.90 0.91
N ILE A 100 12.99 -9.03 0.46
CA ILE A 100 12.51 -10.22 -0.25
C ILE A 100 13.29 -10.44 -1.55
N ALA A 101 13.51 -9.38 -2.32
CA ALA A 101 14.28 -9.46 -3.56
C ALA A 101 15.70 -9.98 -3.32
N LYS A 102 16.36 -9.50 -2.27
CA LYS A 102 17.72 -9.90 -1.90
C LYS A 102 17.78 -11.34 -1.36
N GLU A 103 16.86 -11.68 -0.45
CA GLU A 103 16.86 -12.98 0.24
C GLU A 103 16.57 -14.11 -0.73
N HIS A 104 15.63 -13.90 -1.65
CA HIS A 104 15.18 -14.93 -2.59
C HIS A 104 15.74 -14.77 -4.01
N ASN A 105 16.69 -13.84 -4.21
CA ASN A 105 17.27 -13.53 -5.52
C ASN A 105 16.20 -13.26 -6.59
N ASP A 106 15.19 -12.47 -6.22
CA ASP A 106 14.01 -12.17 -7.03
C ASP A 106 14.10 -10.75 -7.62
N ASP A 107 14.32 -10.65 -8.91
CA ASP A 107 14.43 -9.38 -9.63
C ASP A 107 13.09 -8.65 -9.84
N SER A 108 11.97 -9.20 -9.36
CA SER A 108 10.64 -8.59 -9.51
C SER A 108 10.48 -7.26 -8.77
N ASN A 109 11.38 -6.92 -7.85
CA ASN A 109 11.34 -5.68 -7.07
C ASN A 109 11.20 -4.43 -7.96
N LYS A 110 11.95 -4.33 -9.04
CA LYS A 110 11.88 -3.19 -9.97
C LYS A 110 10.51 -3.06 -10.63
N ILE A 111 9.92 -4.20 -11.02
CA ILE A 111 8.58 -4.26 -11.61
C ILE A 111 7.53 -3.89 -10.57
N LEU A 112 7.67 -4.36 -9.34
CA LEU A 112 6.78 -4.03 -8.23
C LEU A 112 6.80 -2.54 -7.91
N MET A 113 7.98 -1.93 -7.79
CA MET A 113 8.14 -0.49 -7.54
C MET A 113 7.56 0.35 -8.67
N LEU A 114 7.81 -0.02 -9.93
CA LEU A 114 7.22 0.66 -11.08
C LEU A 114 5.69 0.56 -11.07
N ASN A 115 5.14 -0.61 -10.77
CA ASN A 115 3.70 -0.83 -10.67
C ASN A 115 3.08 -0.06 -9.50
N GLN A 116 3.72 -0.02 -8.34
CA GLN A 116 3.29 0.79 -7.20
C GLN A 116 3.21 2.28 -7.57
N SER A 117 4.27 2.79 -8.21
CA SER A 117 4.31 4.16 -8.70
C SER A 117 3.22 4.45 -9.74
N LYS A 118 2.94 3.49 -10.64
CA LYS A 118 1.85 3.58 -11.63
C LYS A 118 0.47 3.69 -11.00
N TYR A 119 0.25 3.04 -9.86
CA TYR A 119 -1.04 3.04 -9.16
C TYR A 119 -1.07 3.98 -7.95
N SER A 120 -0.24 5.01 -7.93
CA SER A 120 -0.07 5.95 -6.81
C SER A 120 -1.23 6.92 -6.58
N TYR A 121 -2.22 7.00 -7.49
CA TYR A 121 -3.33 7.96 -7.37
C TYR A 121 -4.03 7.95 -6.01
N PRO A 122 -4.44 6.79 -5.43
CA PRO A 122 -5.18 6.79 -4.16
C PRO A 122 -4.39 7.39 -3.00
N VAL A 123 -3.11 7.05 -2.88
CA VAL A 123 -2.26 7.56 -1.78
C VAL A 123 -1.98 9.07 -1.94
N LEU A 124 -1.83 9.55 -3.17
CA LEU A 124 -1.68 10.95 -3.48
C LEU A 124 -2.98 11.73 -3.20
N GLU A 125 -4.13 11.18 -3.58
CA GLU A 125 -5.45 11.79 -3.37
C GLU A 125 -5.75 11.97 -1.89
N ILE A 126 -5.48 10.98 -1.03
CA ILE A 126 -5.68 11.06 0.41
C ILE A 126 -4.96 12.29 0.99
N GLN A 127 -3.71 12.50 0.63
CA GLN A 127 -2.94 13.64 1.13
C GLN A 127 -3.38 14.97 0.49
N ARG A 128 -3.84 14.95 -0.76
CA ARG A 128 -4.39 16.14 -1.41
C ARG A 128 -5.68 16.62 -0.76
N ASN A 129 -6.50 15.72 -0.25
CA ASN A 129 -7.71 16.08 0.51
C ASN A 129 -7.40 16.82 1.82
N LYS A 130 -6.20 16.68 2.37
CA LYS A 130 -5.74 17.41 3.57
C LYS A 130 -5.16 18.79 3.26
N GLY A 131 -5.02 19.13 1.98
CA GLY A 131 -4.54 20.43 1.52
C GLY A 131 -3.31 20.35 0.64
N ILE A 132 -3.08 21.43 -0.13
CA ILE A 132 -2.01 21.47 -1.15
C ILE A 132 -0.59 21.39 -0.53
N LYS A 133 -0.38 22.00 0.65
CA LYS A 133 0.92 22.00 1.33
C LYS A 133 1.27 20.58 1.78
N VAL A 134 0.33 19.89 2.44
CA VAL A 134 0.45 18.49 2.90
C VAL A 134 0.75 17.59 1.70
N PHE A 135 0.00 17.72 0.63
CA PHE A 135 0.19 16.96 -0.60
C PHE A 135 1.57 17.14 -1.24
N ARG A 136 2.04 18.39 -1.37
CA ARG A 136 3.35 18.69 -1.96
C ARG A 136 4.48 18.09 -1.12
N GLU A 137 4.41 18.22 0.19
CA GLU A 137 5.40 17.65 1.11
C GLU A 137 5.43 16.12 1.03
N TYR A 138 4.26 15.48 1.06
CA TYR A 138 4.16 14.04 0.91
C TYR A 138 4.74 13.54 -0.42
N ALA A 139 4.36 14.18 -1.53
CA ALA A 139 4.86 13.81 -2.85
C ALA A 139 6.37 14.04 -3.00
N ARG A 140 6.92 15.11 -2.37
CA ARG A 140 8.37 15.36 -2.32
C ARG A 140 9.09 14.20 -1.63
N ARG A 141 8.64 13.82 -0.43
CA ARG A 141 9.23 12.71 0.33
C ARG A 141 9.14 11.37 -0.40
N LEU A 142 8.02 11.08 -1.08
CA LEU A 142 7.91 9.89 -1.94
C LEU A 142 8.93 9.88 -3.08
N LYS A 143 9.17 11.03 -3.71
CA LYS A 143 10.20 11.16 -4.76
C LYS A 143 11.60 10.89 -4.22
N GLU A 144 11.93 11.46 -3.07
CA GLU A 144 13.22 11.26 -2.39
C GLU A 144 13.47 9.80 -2.01
N MET A 145 12.42 9.05 -1.72
CA MET A 145 12.48 7.61 -1.47
C MET A 145 12.57 6.75 -2.75
N GLY A 146 12.63 7.37 -3.93
CA GLY A 146 12.66 6.64 -5.21
C GLY A 146 11.33 6.04 -5.65
N TYR A 147 10.22 6.41 -5.01
CA TYR A 147 8.91 5.86 -5.34
C TYR A 147 8.33 6.36 -6.68
N ALA A 148 8.70 7.56 -7.11
CA ALA A 148 8.15 8.23 -8.30
C ALA A 148 8.77 7.76 -9.62
N GLN A 149 8.80 6.46 -9.87
CA GLN A 149 9.45 5.86 -11.04
C GLN A 149 8.58 5.91 -12.31
N SER A 150 7.25 5.90 -12.16
CA SER A 150 6.33 5.87 -13.28
C SER A 150 5.95 7.27 -13.76
N PHE A 151 5.85 7.46 -15.07
CA PHE A 151 5.27 8.66 -15.67
C PHE A 151 3.85 8.96 -15.15
N TYR A 152 3.05 7.93 -14.84
CA TYR A 152 1.71 8.10 -14.27
C TYR A 152 1.71 8.81 -12.92
N PHE A 153 2.76 8.64 -12.10
CA PHE A 153 2.89 9.40 -10.85
C PHE A 153 2.87 10.91 -11.11
N TYR A 154 3.58 11.37 -12.12
CA TYR A 154 3.64 12.79 -12.48
C TYR A 154 2.32 13.28 -13.08
N ILE A 155 1.65 12.47 -13.90
CA ILE A 155 0.30 12.82 -14.38
C ILE A 155 -0.64 13.05 -13.19
N TYR A 156 -0.69 12.13 -12.23
CA TYR A 156 -1.54 12.26 -11.05
C TYR A 156 -1.12 13.43 -10.18
N TYR A 157 0.17 13.63 -10.00
CA TYR A 157 0.70 14.76 -9.23
C TYR A 157 0.24 16.10 -9.81
N TYR A 158 0.43 16.35 -11.09
CA TYR A 158 0.03 17.61 -11.72
C TYR A 158 -1.47 17.74 -11.84
N ALA A 159 -2.20 16.68 -12.16
CA ALA A 159 -3.66 16.72 -12.18
C ALA A 159 -4.22 17.08 -10.81
N LEU A 160 -3.71 16.51 -9.73
CA LEU A 160 -4.12 16.83 -8.37
C LEU A 160 -3.74 18.26 -7.94
N ILE A 161 -2.64 18.82 -8.45
CA ILE A 161 -2.30 20.25 -8.23
C ILE A 161 -3.33 21.15 -8.90
N VAL A 162 -3.58 20.94 -10.19
CA VAL A 162 -4.36 21.85 -11.03
C VAL A 162 -5.86 21.73 -10.74
N LEU A 163 -6.37 20.50 -10.73
CA LEU A 163 -7.81 20.21 -10.63
C LEU A 163 -8.27 19.99 -9.18
N GLY A 164 -7.36 19.62 -8.29
CA GLY A 164 -7.70 19.19 -6.94
C GLY A 164 -8.35 17.81 -6.88
N ALA A 165 -8.48 17.26 -5.65
CA ALA A 165 -8.93 15.88 -5.45
C ALA A 165 -10.37 15.64 -5.89
N LYS A 166 -11.30 16.59 -5.63
CA LYS A 166 -12.72 16.45 -5.98
C LYS A 166 -12.93 16.33 -7.49
N ASN A 167 -12.31 17.22 -8.27
CA ASN A 167 -12.46 17.22 -9.73
C ASN A 167 -11.75 16.01 -10.37
N CYS A 168 -10.56 15.64 -9.89
CA CYS A 168 -9.90 14.44 -10.35
C CYS A 168 -10.76 13.18 -10.10
N ARG A 169 -11.35 13.06 -8.92
CA ARG A 169 -12.26 11.95 -8.60
C ARG A 169 -13.48 11.92 -9.52
N PHE A 170 -14.08 13.08 -9.79
CA PHE A 170 -15.20 13.20 -10.71
C PHE A 170 -14.82 12.74 -12.12
N ILE A 171 -13.69 13.23 -12.66
CA ILE A 171 -13.18 12.83 -13.98
C ILE A 171 -12.93 11.33 -14.05
N ILE A 172 -12.26 10.76 -13.05
CA ILE A 172 -11.97 9.32 -13.01
C ILE A 172 -13.27 8.50 -12.97
N LYS A 173 -14.26 8.90 -12.17
CA LYS A 173 -15.56 8.22 -12.12
C LYS A 173 -16.28 8.29 -13.47
N THR A 174 -16.29 9.44 -14.11
CA THR A 174 -16.91 9.65 -15.41
C THR A 174 -16.23 8.79 -16.49
N LEU A 175 -14.89 8.82 -16.55
CA LEU A 175 -14.14 7.99 -17.48
C LEU A 175 -14.39 6.48 -17.27
N LYS A 176 -14.41 6.03 -16.02
CA LYS A 176 -14.74 4.63 -15.70
C LYS A 176 -16.16 4.25 -16.16
N HIS A 177 -17.10 5.16 -16.03
CA HIS A 177 -18.48 4.93 -16.49
C HIS A 177 -18.56 4.82 -18.02
N ILE A 178 -17.85 5.69 -18.74
CA ILE A 178 -17.81 5.69 -20.22
C ILE A 178 -17.12 4.43 -20.75
N ILE A 179 -16.04 3.98 -20.12
CA ILE A 179 -15.28 2.79 -20.55
C ILE A 179 -15.98 1.48 -20.13
N GLY A 180 -17.10 1.54 -19.43
CA GLY A 180 -17.86 0.36 -18.99
C GLY A 180 -17.26 -0.37 -17.78
N HIS A 181 -16.26 0.20 -17.13
CA HIS A 181 -15.73 -0.29 -15.86
C HIS A 181 -16.62 0.19 -14.71
N ARG A 182 -17.61 -0.62 -14.34
CA ARG A 182 -18.35 -0.36 -13.10
C ARG A 182 -17.37 -0.49 -11.92
N PRO A 183 -17.24 0.53 -11.04
CA PRO A 183 -16.53 0.33 -9.79
C PRO A 183 -17.33 -0.70 -9.00
N GLN A 184 -16.77 -1.89 -8.81
CA GLN A 184 -17.21 -2.74 -7.73
C GLN A 184 -16.68 -2.07 -6.45
N LEU A 185 -17.63 -1.51 -5.70
CA LEU A 185 -17.43 -1.05 -4.33
C LEU A 185 -17.17 -2.23 -3.42
#